data_11ea9e42d13f33d1f763125af766461a
#
_entry.id   11ea9e42d13f33d1f763125af766461a
#
_cell.length_a   1.000
_cell.length_b   1.000
_cell.length_c   1.000
_cell.angle_alpha   90.00
_cell.angle_beta   90.00
_cell.angle_gamma   90.00
#
_symmetry.space_group_name_H-M   'P 1'
#
loop_
_entity.id
_entity.type
_entity.pdbx_description
1 polymer ?
#
loop_
_entity_poly.entity_id
_entity_poly.type
_entity_poly.pdbx_seq_one_letter_code
_entity_poly.pdbx_strand_id
1 'polypeptide(L)'
;MSDSETIRQVLENTKIIALVGASPKPHRASYQVMQYLMHQGYDVYPVNPLKAGDTILGRSVVSTLDEVPVAIDMVDVFRNSVDAGDVVDDAIRVGAKSVWLQLGVINEPAEERAIEAGLAIVMDHCPAIEIPKLGIAPVA
;
A
#
# COMPACT_ATOMS: atom_id res chain seq x y z
N MET A 1 -7.33 14.56 6.30
CA MET A 1 -6.80 13.73 7.37
C MET A 1 -7.61 12.45 7.50
N SER A 2 -6.94 11.31 7.68
CA SER A 2 -7.62 10.03 7.72
C SER A 2 -8.17 9.76 9.11
N ASP A 3 -9.45 9.41 9.23
CA ASP A 3 -10.05 9.06 10.51
C ASP A 3 -10.12 7.53 10.68
N SER A 4 -10.41 7.09 11.90
CA SER A 4 -10.43 5.67 12.25
C SER A 4 -11.46 4.88 11.45
N GLU A 5 -12.59 5.51 11.10
CA GLU A 5 -13.62 4.82 10.31
C GLU A 5 -13.16 4.55 8.87
N THR A 6 -12.55 5.54 8.23
CA THR A 6 -11.99 5.37 6.89
C THR A 6 -10.87 4.31 6.90
N ILE A 7 -9.99 4.36 7.89
CA ILE A 7 -8.91 3.39 8.05
C ILE A 7 -9.48 1.98 8.20
N ARG A 8 -10.48 1.81 9.06
CA ARG A 8 -11.14 0.51 9.26
C ARG A 8 -11.76 0.00 7.97
N GLN A 9 -12.51 0.84 7.27
CA GLN A 9 -13.16 0.45 6.02
C GLN A 9 -12.16 0.01 4.96
N VAL A 10 -11.06 0.74 4.81
CA VAL A 10 -10.00 0.37 3.86
C VAL A 10 -9.43 -0.99 4.21
N LEU A 11 -9.05 -1.20 5.47
CA LEU A 11 -8.42 -2.46 5.89
C LEU A 11 -9.37 -3.65 5.78
N GLU A 12 -10.65 -3.47 6.11
CA GLU A 12 -11.64 -4.55 6.06
C GLU A 12 -12.06 -4.89 4.63
N ASN A 13 -11.93 -3.97 3.69
CA ASN A 13 -12.31 -4.18 2.29
C ASN A 13 -11.11 -4.51 1.39
N THR A 14 -9.93 -4.70 1.96
CA THR A 14 -8.71 -5.00 1.22
C THR A 14 -8.36 -6.47 1.32
N LYS A 15 -7.90 -7.05 0.21
CA LYS A 15 -7.35 -8.39 0.14
C LYS A 15 -6.02 -8.39 -0.62
N ILE A 16 -5.98 -7.69 -1.75
CA ILE A 16 -4.82 -7.58 -2.64
C ILE A 16 -4.15 -6.24 -2.39
N ILE A 17 -2.89 -6.28 -2.00
CA ILE A 17 -2.07 -5.08 -1.75
C ILE A 17 -0.90 -5.06 -2.72
N ALA A 18 -0.69 -3.93 -3.39
CA ALA A 18 0.56 -3.65 -4.11
C ALA A 18 1.40 -2.72 -3.22
N LEU A 19 2.55 -3.19 -2.78
CA LEU A 19 3.43 -2.46 -1.87
C LEU A 19 4.55 -1.82 -2.70
N VAL A 20 4.48 -0.51 -2.88
CA VAL A 20 5.42 0.26 -3.71
C VAL A 20 6.58 0.77 -2.85
N GLY A 21 7.79 0.58 -3.34
CA GLY A 21 9.00 0.87 -2.58
C GLY A 21 9.46 -0.31 -1.76
N ALA A 22 9.10 -1.52 -2.18
CA ALA A 22 9.47 -2.76 -1.51
C ALA A 22 10.99 -2.94 -1.47
N SER A 23 11.49 -3.55 -0.39
CA SER A 23 12.92 -3.80 -0.21
C SER A 23 13.16 -5.24 0.26
N PRO A 24 14.19 -5.92 -0.29
CA PRO A 24 14.56 -7.25 0.18
C PRO A 24 15.34 -7.25 1.50
N LYS A 25 15.68 -6.06 2.02
CA LYS A 25 16.47 -5.94 3.25
C LYS A 25 15.58 -6.06 4.49
N PRO A 26 15.79 -7.09 5.35
CA PRO A 26 14.88 -7.36 6.48
C PRO A 26 14.76 -6.23 7.50
N HIS A 27 15.73 -5.33 7.58
CA HIS A 27 15.68 -4.22 8.53
C HIS A 27 14.85 -3.02 8.04
N ARG A 28 14.44 -3.02 6.77
CA ARG A 28 13.64 -1.94 6.21
C ARG A 28 12.19 -2.06 6.65
N ALA A 29 11.57 -0.89 6.87
CA ALA A 29 10.17 -0.84 7.28
C ALA A 29 9.25 -1.53 6.26
N SER A 30 9.49 -1.33 4.96
CA SER A 30 8.67 -1.97 3.92
C SER A 30 8.70 -3.50 4.00
N TYR A 31 9.85 -4.08 4.31
CA TYR A 31 9.97 -5.52 4.48
C TYR A 31 9.16 -6.00 5.69
N GLN A 32 9.33 -5.33 6.82
CA GLN A 32 8.66 -5.71 8.06
C GLN A 32 7.13 -5.58 7.95
N VAL A 33 6.66 -4.51 7.33
CA VAL A 33 5.23 -4.30 7.11
C VAL A 33 4.69 -5.34 6.13
N MET A 34 5.40 -5.63 5.04
CA MET A 34 5.01 -6.67 4.09
C MET A 34 4.85 -8.02 4.80
N GLN A 35 5.82 -8.39 5.63
CA GLN A 35 5.79 -9.64 6.37
C GLN A 35 4.57 -9.71 7.30
N TYR A 36 4.31 -8.63 8.03
CA TYR A 36 3.15 -8.54 8.91
C TYR A 36 1.84 -8.70 8.14
N LEU A 37 1.70 -7.98 7.03
CA LEU A 37 0.49 -8.03 6.21
C LEU A 37 0.26 -9.43 5.65
N MET A 38 1.31 -10.11 5.20
CA MET A 38 1.20 -11.49 4.72
C MET A 38 0.73 -12.42 5.83
N HIS A 39 1.22 -12.25 7.06
CA HIS A 39 0.79 -13.02 8.22
C HIS A 39 -0.68 -12.76 8.57
N GLN A 40 -1.19 -11.58 8.27
CA GLN A 40 -2.60 -11.25 8.46
C GLN A 40 -3.51 -11.79 7.35
N GLY A 41 -2.94 -12.42 6.34
CA GLY A 41 -3.69 -13.03 5.25
C GLY A 41 -3.84 -12.18 3.99
N TYR A 42 -3.27 -10.98 3.97
CA TYR A 42 -3.28 -10.17 2.75
C TYR A 42 -2.36 -10.78 1.70
N ASP A 43 -2.76 -10.64 0.45
CA ASP A 43 -1.98 -11.06 -0.71
C ASP A 43 -1.18 -9.85 -1.18
N VAL A 44 0.13 -9.83 -0.89
CA VAL A 44 0.97 -8.65 -1.09
C VAL A 44 1.90 -8.86 -2.29
N TYR A 45 1.87 -7.90 -3.22
CA TYR A 45 2.73 -7.87 -4.41
C TYR A 45 3.77 -6.76 -4.25
N PRO A 46 5.06 -7.10 -4.15
CA PRO A 46 6.10 -6.08 -4.02
C PRO A 46 6.38 -5.40 -5.35
N VAL A 47 6.44 -4.07 -5.34
CA VAL A 47 6.66 -3.25 -6.54
C VAL A 47 7.85 -2.32 -6.29
N ASN A 48 8.89 -2.42 -7.13
CA ASN A 48 10.04 -1.53 -7.09
C ASN A 48 10.83 -1.64 -8.39
N PRO A 49 10.93 -0.58 -9.20
CA PRO A 49 11.65 -0.66 -10.48
C PRO A 49 13.13 -0.96 -10.32
N LEU A 50 13.73 -0.60 -9.17
CA LEU A 50 15.15 -0.86 -8.91
C LEU A 50 15.43 -2.29 -8.45
N LYS A 51 14.39 -3.03 -8.09
CA LYS A 51 14.50 -4.40 -7.55
C LYS A 51 13.73 -5.42 -8.38
N ALA A 52 13.26 -5.03 -9.55
CA ALA A 52 12.51 -5.93 -10.43
C ALA A 52 13.31 -7.19 -10.73
N GLY A 53 12.66 -8.34 -10.62
CA GLY A 53 13.31 -9.64 -10.80
C GLY A 53 13.85 -10.26 -9.51
N ASP A 54 14.02 -9.46 -8.45
CA ASP A 54 14.39 -9.99 -7.13
C ASP A 54 13.18 -10.68 -6.50
N THR A 55 13.44 -11.41 -5.41
CA THR A 55 12.39 -12.06 -4.62
C THR A 55 12.38 -11.48 -3.22
N ILE A 56 11.20 -11.13 -2.73
CA ILE A 56 11.00 -10.66 -1.35
C ILE A 56 9.94 -11.54 -0.70
N LEU A 57 10.31 -12.21 0.39
CA LEU A 57 9.39 -13.08 1.13
C LEU A 57 8.66 -14.08 0.22
N GLY A 58 9.36 -14.62 -0.76
CA GLY A 58 8.83 -15.59 -1.71
C GLY A 58 8.03 -15.01 -2.86
N ARG A 59 7.92 -13.69 -2.96
CA ARG A 59 7.20 -13.01 -4.03
C ARG A 59 8.16 -12.32 -4.99
N SER A 60 7.93 -12.49 -6.29
CA SER A 60 8.71 -11.79 -7.32
C SER A 60 8.38 -10.32 -7.33
N VAL A 61 9.42 -9.49 -7.37
CA VAL A 61 9.26 -8.03 -7.45
C VAL A 61 8.97 -7.62 -8.88
N VAL A 62 7.92 -6.82 -9.08
CA VAL A 62 7.60 -6.24 -10.38
C VAL A 62 8.01 -4.77 -10.43
N SER A 63 8.21 -4.22 -11.63
CA SER A 63 8.70 -2.84 -11.81
C SER A 63 7.62 -1.82 -11.55
N THR A 64 6.38 -2.08 -11.98
CA THR A 64 5.28 -1.10 -11.98
C THR A 64 3.99 -1.75 -11.52
N LEU A 65 3.01 -0.91 -11.17
CA LEU A 65 1.67 -1.37 -10.79
C LEU A 65 0.98 -2.13 -11.93
N ASP A 66 1.28 -1.77 -13.18
CA ASP A 66 0.69 -2.43 -14.35
C ASP A 66 1.06 -3.91 -14.45
N GLU A 67 2.19 -4.30 -13.87
CA GLU A 67 2.67 -5.67 -13.92
C GLU A 67 2.08 -6.57 -12.83
N VAL A 68 1.33 -6.00 -11.88
CA VAL A 68 0.62 -6.81 -10.88
C VAL A 68 -0.48 -7.60 -11.60
N PRO A 69 -0.50 -8.94 -11.50
CA PRO A 69 -1.35 -9.76 -12.36
C PRO A 69 -2.82 -9.82 -11.98
N VAL A 70 -3.22 -9.16 -10.90
CA VAL A 70 -4.59 -9.17 -10.39
C VAL A 70 -5.04 -7.74 -10.08
N ALA A 71 -6.36 -7.55 -9.95
CA ALA A 71 -6.90 -6.25 -9.55
C ALA A 71 -6.40 -5.87 -8.16
N ILE A 72 -5.97 -4.63 -8.01
CA ILE A 72 -5.38 -4.13 -6.75
C ILE A 72 -6.48 -3.50 -5.90
N ASP A 73 -6.58 -3.93 -4.64
CA ASP A 73 -7.49 -3.28 -3.68
C ASP A 73 -6.84 -2.07 -3.04
N MET A 74 -5.58 -2.19 -2.63
CA MET A 74 -4.87 -1.10 -1.96
C MET A 74 -3.44 -1.01 -2.49
N VAL A 75 -2.99 0.23 -2.73
CA VAL A 75 -1.57 0.53 -3.00
C VAL A 75 -0.96 1.10 -1.73
N ASP A 76 -0.01 0.38 -1.13
CA ASP A 76 0.69 0.79 0.09
C ASP A 76 2.02 1.43 -0.31
N VAL A 77 2.21 2.71 0.02
CA VAL A 77 3.28 3.55 -0.55
C VAL A 77 4.39 3.81 0.46
N PHE A 78 5.57 3.25 0.17
CA PHE A 78 6.82 3.46 0.90
C PHE A 78 7.77 4.34 0.08
N ARG A 79 7.32 5.55 -0.23
CA ARG A 79 8.10 6.55 -0.95
C ARG A 79 8.02 7.87 -0.19
N ASN A 80 8.92 8.81 -0.48
CA ASN A 80 8.82 10.15 0.11
C ASN A 80 7.55 10.86 -0.37
N SER A 81 7.18 11.94 0.31
CA SER A 81 5.92 12.65 0.03
C SER A 81 5.82 13.18 -1.40
N VAL A 82 6.91 13.64 -1.98
CA VAL A 82 6.93 14.15 -3.36
C VAL A 82 6.68 13.03 -4.36
N ASP A 83 7.45 11.94 -4.25
CA ASP A 83 7.34 10.81 -5.16
C ASP A 83 6.00 10.07 -4.99
N ALA A 84 5.43 10.13 -3.79
CA ALA A 84 4.12 9.51 -3.52
C ALA A 84 3.02 10.06 -4.43
N GLY A 85 3.12 11.32 -4.85
CA GLY A 85 2.15 11.91 -5.77
C GLY A 85 2.05 11.14 -7.09
N ASP A 86 3.18 10.76 -7.66
CA ASP A 86 3.21 9.97 -8.89
C ASP A 86 2.64 8.57 -8.67
N VAL A 87 2.90 7.98 -7.51
CA VAL A 87 2.36 6.65 -7.19
C VAL A 87 0.83 6.71 -7.04
N VAL A 88 0.31 7.77 -6.44
CA VAL A 88 -1.15 7.99 -6.34
C VAL A 88 -1.75 8.07 -7.74
N ASP A 89 -1.13 8.81 -8.64
CA ASP A 89 -1.62 8.94 -10.02
C ASP A 89 -1.61 7.58 -10.74
N ASP A 90 -0.57 6.76 -10.53
CA ASP A 90 -0.51 5.41 -11.07
C ASP A 90 -1.62 4.52 -10.49
N ALA A 91 -1.88 4.64 -9.18
CA ALA A 91 -2.95 3.88 -8.53
C ALA A 91 -4.33 4.21 -9.13
N ILE A 92 -4.57 5.50 -9.40
CA ILE A 92 -5.79 5.96 -10.06
C ILE A 92 -5.89 5.32 -11.45
N ARG A 93 -4.81 5.39 -12.22
CA ARG A 93 -4.77 4.89 -13.59
C ARG A 93 -5.04 3.39 -13.68
N VAL A 94 -4.49 2.59 -12.77
CA VAL A 94 -4.69 1.13 -12.78
C VAL A 94 -6.01 0.70 -12.13
N GLY A 95 -6.76 1.63 -11.56
CA GLY A 95 -8.06 1.34 -10.97
C GLY A 95 -8.02 0.70 -9.60
N ALA A 96 -7.00 0.99 -8.80
CA ALA A 96 -6.96 0.56 -7.40
C ALA A 96 -8.14 1.17 -6.63
N LYS A 97 -8.58 0.50 -5.58
CA LYS A 97 -9.71 0.97 -4.78
C LYS A 97 -9.28 1.96 -3.71
N SER A 98 -8.06 1.83 -3.22
CA SER A 98 -7.52 2.71 -2.18
C SER A 98 -6.03 2.90 -2.31
N VAL A 99 -5.52 3.96 -1.67
CA VAL A 99 -4.09 4.26 -1.57
C VAL A 99 -3.77 4.52 -0.11
N TRP A 100 -2.65 3.99 0.34
CA TRP A 100 -2.20 4.15 1.72
C TRP A 100 -0.79 4.73 1.73
N LEU A 101 -0.66 5.96 2.25
CA LEU A 101 0.64 6.63 2.40
C LEU A 101 1.14 6.38 3.83
N GLN A 102 2.34 5.84 3.94
CA GLN A 102 2.96 5.43 5.20
C GLN A 102 3.25 6.60 6.14
N LEU A 103 3.69 6.29 7.37
CA LEU A 103 4.06 7.30 8.37
C LEU A 103 5.00 8.34 7.78
N GLY A 104 4.68 9.61 7.99
CA GLY A 104 5.49 10.73 7.50
C GLY A 104 5.28 11.04 6.03
N VAL A 105 4.45 10.28 5.31
CA VAL A 105 4.19 10.50 3.88
C VAL A 105 2.86 11.23 3.74
N ILE A 106 2.94 12.49 3.32
CA ILE A 106 1.76 13.37 3.18
C ILE A 106 1.88 14.13 1.87
N ASN A 107 0.80 14.08 1.07
CA ASN A 107 0.72 14.81 -0.19
C ASN A 107 -0.73 15.20 -0.42
N GLU A 108 -1.09 16.41 0.00
CA GLU A 108 -2.48 16.86 -0.05
C GLU A 108 -3.02 17.03 -1.48
N PRO A 109 -2.27 17.58 -2.44
CA PRO A 109 -2.77 17.60 -3.82
C PRO A 109 -3.07 16.20 -4.39
N ALA A 110 -2.24 15.22 -4.07
CA ALA A 110 -2.48 13.84 -4.50
C ALA A 110 -3.72 13.25 -3.81
N GLU A 111 -3.93 13.59 -2.54
CA GLU A 111 -5.13 13.19 -1.81
C GLU A 111 -6.39 13.68 -2.51
N GLU A 112 -6.41 14.95 -2.91
CA GLU A 112 -7.54 15.52 -3.63
C GLU A 112 -7.80 14.77 -4.94
N ARG A 113 -6.75 14.46 -5.69
CA ARG A 113 -6.89 13.72 -6.95
C ARG A 113 -7.45 12.32 -6.74
N ALA A 114 -7.00 11.64 -5.68
CA ALA A 114 -7.50 10.30 -5.35
C ALA A 114 -8.99 10.35 -5.00
N ILE A 115 -9.40 11.30 -4.17
CA ILE A 115 -10.79 11.46 -3.76
C ILE A 115 -11.67 11.76 -4.97
N GLU A 116 -11.25 12.68 -5.84
CA GLU A 116 -11.98 13.01 -7.07
C GLU A 116 -12.14 11.81 -7.99
N ALA A 117 -11.15 10.92 -8.02
CA ALA A 117 -11.19 9.69 -8.82
C ALA A 117 -11.99 8.55 -8.17
N GLY A 118 -12.49 8.76 -6.96
CA GLY A 118 -13.31 7.78 -6.25
C GLY A 118 -12.53 6.80 -5.40
N LEU A 119 -11.23 7.03 -5.18
CA LEU A 119 -10.43 6.19 -4.31
C LEU A 119 -10.53 6.64 -2.86
N ALA A 120 -10.49 5.67 -1.94
CA ALA A 120 -10.23 5.98 -0.54
C ALA A 120 -8.73 6.22 -0.38
N ILE A 121 -8.35 7.14 0.50
CA ILE A 121 -6.93 7.44 0.74
C ILE A 121 -6.68 7.63 2.23
N VAL A 122 -5.60 7.02 2.72
CA VAL A 122 -5.09 7.16 4.07
C VAL A 122 -3.68 7.74 3.97
N MET A 123 -3.37 8.75 4.78
CA MET A 123 -2.03 9.36 4.82
C MET A 123 -1.47 9.34 6.23
N ASP A 124 -0.14 9.21 6.33
CA ASP A 124 0.59 9.34 7.60
C ASP A 124 0.16 8.29 8.64
N HIS A 125 -0.07 7.06 8.19
CA HIS A 125 -0.40 5.93 9.05
C HIS A 125 0.33 4.68 8.58
N CYS A 126 0.44 3.67 9.43
CA CYS A 126 1.02 2.37 9.09
C CYS A 126 -0.01 1.26 9.33
N PRO A 127 -0.30 0.43 8.32
CA PRO A 127 -1.29 -0.64 8.51
C PRO A 127 -0.89 -1.64 9.60
N ALA A 128 0.41 -1.90 9.77
CA ALA A 128 0.90 -2.79 10.83
C ALA A 128 0.66 -2.23 12.24
N ILE A 129 0.45 -0.93 12.36
CA ILE A 129 0.09 -0.27 13.63
C ILE A 129 -1.43 -0.23 13.77
N GLU A 130 -2.15 0.13 12.71
CA GLU A 130 -3.60 0.35 12.77
C GLU A 130 -4.38 -0.97 12.90
N ILE A 131 -3.91 -2.04 12.28
CA ILE A 131 -4.60 -3.34 12.33
C ILE A 131 -4.78 -3.82 13.79
N PRO A 132 -3.72 -3.93 14.60
CA PRO A 132 -3.90 -4.33 16.00
C PRO A 132 -4.62 -3.27 16.83
N LYS A 133 -4.37 -1.99 16.57
CA LYS A 133 -4.99 -0.89 17.31
C LYS A 133 -6.51 -0.89 17.16
N LEU A 134 -7.01 -1.18 15.96
CA LEU A 134 -8.45 -1.19 15.66
C LEU A 134 -9.07 -2.58 15.80
N GLY A 135 -8.27 -3.59 16.10
CA GLY A 135 -8.77 -4.95 16.24
C GLY A 135 -9.30 -5.54 14.93
N ILE A 136 -8.64 -5.23 13.82
CA ILE A 136 -9.02 -5.75 12.51
C ILE A 136 -8.70 -7.25 12.46
N ALA A 137 -9.71 -8.06 12.12
CA ALA A 137 -9.54 -9.50 12.03
C ALA A 137 -8.63 -9.89 10.85
N PRO A 138 -7.90 -11.01 10.94
CA PRO A 138 -7.14 -11.53 9.81
C PRO A 138 -8.03 -11.74 8.58
N VAL A 139 -7.45 -11.60 7.40
CA VAL A 139 -8.15 -11.83 6.14
C VAL A 139 -8.36 -13.34 5.97
N ALA A 140 -9.59 -13.73 5.71
CA ALA A 140 -9.95 -15.13 5.54
C ALA A 140 -9.47 -15.67 4.18
#